data_e2c4582cd3e90ba119b229574ab9d873
#
_entry.id   e2c4582cd3e90ba119b229574ab9d873
#
_cell.length_a   1.000
_cell.length_b   1.000
_cell.length_c   1.000
_cell.angle_alpha   90.00
_cell.angle_beta   90.00
_cell.angle_gamma   90.00
#
_symmetry.space_group_name_H-M   'P 1'
#
loop_
_entity.id
_entity.type
_entity.pdbx_description
1 polymer ?
#
loop_
_entity_poly.entity_id
_entity_poly.type
_entity_poly.pdbx_seq_one_letter_code
_entity_poly.pdbx_strand_id
1 'polypeptide(L)'
;DVPAVGVHHMEGHLLAPMLEESAPEFPFVALLVSGGHSMLVKVEGIGQYEVLGESIDDAAGEAFDKTAKLLGLDYPGGPLLAKLAEKGEPGHYKFPRPMTDRPGLDFSFSGLKTFAANTIRDADLSADNAEQTKANIAYAFQEAVVDTLNIKCKRALKQTGMKRLVIAGGVSANTMLREQMKNLMAAKRRFSWPHIAINAVMGNNMASQKKKNINK
;
A
#
# COMPACT_ATOMS: atom_id res chain seq x y z
N ASP A 1 -24.63 32.22 -3.99
CA ASP A 1 -24.74 30.77 -3.91
C ASP A 1 -23.90 30.13 -5.04
N VAL A 2 -22.97 29.24 -4.68
CA VAL A 2 -22.18 28.49 -5.65
C VAL A 2 -22.74 27.09 -5.70
N PRO A 3 -23.07 26.53 -6.88
CA PRO A 3 -23.49 25.12 -6.98
C PRO A 3 -22.40 24.18 -6.44
N ALA A 4 -22.78 23.24 -5.59
CA ALA A 4 -21.88 22.23 -5.02
C ALA A 4 -22.36 20.84 -5.40
N VAL A 5 -21.42 19.98 -5.81
CA VAL A 5 -21.67 18.57 -6.11
C VAL A 5 -20.88 17.72 -5.11
N GLY A 6 -21.58 16.83 -4.42
CA GLY A 6 -20.96 15.87 -3.52
C GLY A 6 -20.30 14.72 -4.32
N VAL A 7 -19.01 14.48 -4.08
CA VAL A 7 -18.28 13.35 -4.65
C VAL A 7 -17.86 12.42 -3.51
N HIS A 8 -18.08 11.12 -3.66
CA HIS A 8 -17.66 10.17 -2.66
C HIS A 8 -16.13 10.11 -2.59
N HIS A 9 -15.55 10.26 -1.38
CA HIS A 9 -14.10 10.34 -1.17
C HIS A 9 -13.34 9.16 -1.81
N MET A 10 -13.85 7.95 -1.68
CA MET A 10 -13.22 6.75 -2.24
C MET A 10 -13.27 6.73 -3.76
N GLU A 11 -14.33 7.28 -4.37
CA GLU A 11 -14.42 7.44 -5.82
C GLU A 11 -13.35 8.41 -6.32
N GLY A 12 -13.09 9.49 -5.59
CA GLY A 12 -11.99 10.41 -5.90
C GLY A 12 -10.63 9.67 -5.95
N HIS A 13 -10.37 8.75 -5.02
CA HIS A 13 -9.16 7.92 -5.07
C HIS A 13 -9.15 6.93 -6.24
N LEU A 14 -10.29 6.30 -6.56
CA LEU A 14 -10.40 5.37 -7.68
C LEU A 14 -10.19 6.04 -9.03
N LEU A 15 -10.69 7.26 -9.18
CA LEU A 15 -10.64 8.01 -10.44
C LEU A 15 -9.42 8.92 -10.57
N ALA A 16 -8.65 9.17 -9.49
CA ALA A 16 -7.44 9.98 -9.56
C ALA A 16 -6.45 9.51 -10.66
N PRO A 17 -6.25 8.20 -10.89
CA PRO A 17 -5.44 7.71 -12.00
C PRO A 17 -5.92 8.12 -13.39
N MET A 18 -7.19 8.45 -13.54
CA MET A 18 -7.77 8.89 -14.83
C MET A 18 -7.31 10.30 -15.23
N LEU A 19 -6.70 11.05 -14.31
CA LEU A 19 -6.16 12.39 -14.55
C LEU A 19 -4.72 12.39 -15.08
N GLU A 20 -4.10 11.22 -15.23
CA GLU A 20 -2.75 11.12 -15.75
C GLU A 20 -2.72 11.02 -17.27
N GLU A 21 -1.56 11.39 -17.87
CA GLU A 21 -1.34 11.28 -19.33
C GLU A 21 -1.58 9.85 -19.84
N SER A 22 -1.30 8.84 -19.02
CA SER A 22 -1.53 7.43 -19.32
C SER A 22 -2.66 6.88 -18.46
N ALA A 23 -3.86 7.43 -18.61
CA ALA A 23 -5.03 6.95 -17.88
C ALA A 23 -5.29 5.44 -18.12
N PRO A 24 -5.60 4.67 -17.07
CA PRO A 24 -5.92 3.27 -17.22
C PRO A 24 -7.28 3.10 -17.92
N GLU A 25 -7.35 2.19 -18.88
CA GLU A 25 -8.63 1.83 -19.48
C GLU A 25 -9.44 0.90 -18.58
N PHE A 26 -10.77 1.05 -18.58
CA PHE A 26 -11.68 0.11 -17.96
C PHE A 26 -11.77 -1.23 -18.74
N PRO A 27 -12.10 -2.35 -18.11
CA PRO A 27 -12.20 -2.55 -16.68
C PRO A 27 -10.85 -2.84 -16.01
N PHE A 28 -10.74 -2.62 -14.69
CA PHE A 28 -9.56 -2.95 -13.91
C PHE A 28 -9.91 -3.32 -12.46
N VAL A 29 -8.98 -3.99 -11.77
CA VAL A 29 -8.99 -4.14 -10.32
C VAL A 29 -8.23 -2.96 -9.72
N ALA A 30 -8.79 -2.28 -8.74
CA ALA A 30 -8.11 -1.25 -7.97
C ALA A 30 -7.73 -1.76 -6.58
N LEU A 31 -6.49 -1.54 -6.18
CA LEU A 31 -6.03 -1.64 -4.80
C LEU A 31 -5.99 -0.23 -4.21
N LEU A 32 -6.92 0.08 -3.33
CA LEU A 32 -6.94 1.31 -2.54
C LEU A 32 -6.25 1.06 -1.21
N VAL A 33 -5.13 1.75 -0.97
CA VAL A 33 -4.34 1.63 0.25
C VAL A 33 -3.93 2.98 0.78
N SER A 34 -4.52 3.38 1.89
CA SER A 34 -4.29 4.67 2.56
C SER A 34 -4.10 4.50 4.07
N GLY A 35 -4.00 5.61 4.80
CA GLY A 35 -3.97 5.61 6.26
C GLY A 35 -5.23 5.01 6.88
N GLY A 36 -6.41 5.20 6.27
CA GLY A 36 -7.68 4.76 6.82
C GLY A 36 -8.38 3.63 6.06
N HIS A 37 -7.91 3.28 4.85
CA HIS A 37 -8.60 2.30 4.01
C HIS A 37 -7.63 1.34 3.35
N SER A 38 -8.02 0.06 3.28
CA SER A 38 -7.35 -0.96 2.49
C SER A 38 -8.40 -1.86 1.88
N MET A 39 -8.59 -1.76 0.56
CA MET A 39 -9.63 -2.52 -0.14
C MET A 39 -9.24 -2.84 -1.58
N LEU A 40 -9.83 -3.90 -2.09
CA LEU A 40 -9.80 -4.30 -3.49
C LEU A 40 -11.18 -4.00 -4.10
N VAL A 41 -11.17 -3.30 -5.21
CA VAL A 41 -12.41 -2.88 -5.91
C VAL A 41 -12.32 -3.31 -7.36
N LYS A 42 -13.36 -3.94 -7.86
CA LYS A 42 -13.58 -4.15 -9.29
C LYS A 42 -14.20 -2.89 -9.86
N VAL A 43 -13.59 -2.36 -10.91
CA VAL A 43 -14.03 -1.13 -11.57
C VAL A 43 -14.34 -1.45 -13.02
N GLU A 44 -15.61 -1.45 -13.38
CA GLU A 44 -16.07 -1.72 -14.75
C GLU A 44 -16.25 -0.42 -15.56
N GLY A 45 -16.48 0.68 -14.87
CA GLY A 45 -16.65 2.02 -15.42
C GLY A 45 -16.89 3.04 -14.33
N ILE A 46 -17.06 4.32 -14.68
CA ILE A 46 -17.40 5.38 -13.73
C ILE A 46 -18.78 5.07 -13.11
N GLY A 47 -18.85 5.06 -11.77
CA GLY A 47 -20.07 4.72 -11.04
C GLY A 47 -20.37 3.20 -10.98
N GLN A 48 -19.51 2.33 -11.55
CA GLN A 48 -19.71 0.88 -11.59
C GLN A 48 -18.60 0.19 -10.80
N TYR A 49 -18.80 0.10 -9.49
CA TYR A 49 -17.83 -0.41 -8.52
C TYR A 49 -18.39 -1.58 -7.73
N GLU A 50 -17.54 -2.58 -7.52
CA GLU A 50 -17.83 -3.74 -6.67
C GLU A 50 -16.65 -3.93 -5.70
N VAL A 51 -16.90 -3.88 -4.40
CA VAL A 51 -15.89 -4.19 -3.38
C VAL A 51 -15.67 -5.70 -3.37
N LEU A 52 -14.46 -6.13 -3.68
CA LEU A 52 -14.08 -7.54 -3.71
C LEU A 52 -13.59 -8.05 -2.36
N GLY A 53 -13.02 -7.17 -1.54
CA GLY A 53 -12.52 -7.43 -0.20
C GLY A 53 -11.94 -6.16 0.41
N GLU A 54 -11.96 -6.08 1.74
CA GLU A 54 -11.47 -4.93 2.49
C GLU A 54 -10.80 -5.36 3.79
N SER A 55 -10.14 -4.43 4.48
CA SER A 55 -9.60 -4.74 5.81
C SER A 55 -10.71 -4.84 6.83
N ILE A 56 -10.70 -5.93 7.58
CA ILE A 56 -11.68 -6.19 8.66
C ILE A 56 -11.28 -5.54 9.99
N ASP A 57 -10.10 -4.93 10.03
CA ASP A 57 -9.54 -4.28 11.22
C ASP A 57 -8.72 -3.03 10.82
N ASP A 58 -7.46 -2.91 11.21
CA ASP A 58 -6.60 -1.78 10.83
C ASP A 58 -6.39 -1.70 9.31
N ALA A 59 -6.33 -0.50 8.76
CA ALA A 59 -5.83 -0.29 7.40
C ALA A 59 -4.31 -0.51 7.33
N ALA A 60 -3.79 -0.82 6.15
CA ALA A 60 -2.35 -1.02 5.96
C ALA A 60 -1.53 0.21 6.40
N GLY A 61 -1.94 1.42 5.99
CA GLY A 61 -1.25 2.65 6.38
C GLY A 61 -1.29 2.91 7.88
N GLU A 62 -2.42 2.63 8.53
CA GLU A 62 -2.56 2.69 9.98
C GLU A 62 -1.62 1.70 10.70
N ALA A 63 -1.48 0.48 10.16
CA ALA A 63 -0.54 -0.49 10.69
C ALA A 63 0.93 -0.02 10.54
N PHE A 64 1.28 0.64 9.43
CA PHE A 64 2.57 1.30 9.25
C PHE A 64 2.80 2.38 10.31
N ASP A 65 1.86 3.30 10.50
CA ASP A 65 2.00 4.41 11.46
C ASP A 65 2.11 3.90 12.91
N LYS A 66 1.28 2.92 13.28
CA LYS A 66 1.32 2.30 14.61
C LYS A 66 2.64 1.57 14.87
N THR A 67 3.17 0.84 13.88
CA THR A 67 4.45 0.12 14.00
C THR A 67 5.63 1.09 14.01
N ALA A 68 5.59 2.16 13.21
CA ALA A 68 6.59 3.24 13.25
C ALA A 68 6.69 3.85 14.65
N LYS A 69 5.54 4.15 15.28
CA LYS A 69 5.49 4.66 16.65
C LYS A 69 6.13 3.70 17.65
N LEU A 70 5.91 2.38 17.51
CA LEU A 70 6.55 1.36 18.37
C LEU A 70 8.07 1.33 18.22
N LEU A 71 8.59 1.66 17.02
CA LEU A 71 10.01 1.77 16.74
C LEU A 71 10.62 3.13 17.16
N GLY A 72 9.80 4.04 17.71
CA GLY A 72 10.23 5.38 18.14
C GLY A 72 10.37 6.38 16.99
N LEU A 73 9.68 6.14 15.87
CA LEU A 73 9.66 7.07 14.72
C LEU A 73 8.57 8.11 14.86
N ASP A 74 8.80 9.30 14.29
CA ASP A 74 7.86 10.41 14.28
C ASP A 74 6.66 10.17 13.33
N TYR A 75 5.68 11.07 13.35
CA TYR A 75 4.55 11.09 12.45
C TYR A 75 4.80 12.04 11.25
N PRO A 76 4.41 11.68 10.01
CA PRO A 76 3.76 10.44 9.58
C PRO A 76 4.73 9.24 9.55
N GLY A 77 4.35 8.16 10.23
CA GLY A 77 5.23 7.02 10.47
C GLY A 77 5.50 6.16 9.26
N GLY A 78 4.52 6.00 8.36
CA GLY A 78 4.64 5.11 7.19
C GLY A 78 5.87 5.40 6.32
N PRO A 79 6.10 6.64 5.85
CA PRO A 79 7.29 7.00 5.07
C PRO A 79 8.61 6.80 5.84
N LEU A 80 8.61 7.09 7.15
CA LEU A 80 9.80 6.94 7.99
C LEU A 80 10.14 5.46 8.20
N LEU A 81 9.14 4.62 8.43
CA LEU A 81 9.32 3.18 8.55
C LEU A 81 9.83 2.59 7.23
N ALA A 82 9.27 2.99 6.09
CA ALA A 82 9.71 2.55 4.78
C ALA A 82 11.18 2.92 4.52
N LYS A 83 11.59 4.14 4.89
CA LYS A 83 12.98 4.59 4.79
C LYS A 83 13.93 3.83 5.74
N LEU A 84 13.47 3.51 6.96
CA LEU A 84 14.23 2.68 7.89
C LEU A 84 14.38 1.26 7.34
N ALA A 85 13.34 0.69 6.76
CA ALA A 85 13.33 -0.63 6.15
C ALA A 85 14.34 -0.78 5.00
N GLU A 86 14.67 0.31 4.27
CA GLU A 86 15.71 0.29 3.23
C GLU A 86 17.10 -0.09 3.75
N LYS A 87 17.36 0.11 5.06
CA LYS A 87 18.60 -0.26 5.73
C LYS A 87 18.52 -1.67 6.35
N GLY A 88 17.34 -2.28 6.36
CA GLY A 88 17.11 -3.60 6.93
C GLY A 88 17.58 -4.71 6.00
N GLU A 89 17.98 -5.81 6.58
CA GLU A 89 18.41 -7.02 5.89
C GLU A 89 17.30 -8.08 5.93
N PRO A 90 17.05 -8.79 4.82
CA PRO A 90 16.06 -9.86 4.79
C PRO A 90 16.47 -11.07 5.66
N GLY A 91 15.47 -11.80 6.16
CA GLY A 91 15.68 -13.09 6.81
C GLY A 91 15.94 -13.05 8.32
N HIS A 92 16.17 -11.87 8.93
CA HIS A 92 16.37 -11.75 10.39
C HIS A 92 15.09 -12.00 11.19
N TYR A 93 13.96 -11.56 10.67
CA TYR A 93 12.65 -11.72 11.28
C TYR A 93 11.64 -12.27 10.28
N LYS A 94 10.72 -13.11 10.75
CA LYS A 94 9.66 -13.67 9.92
C LYS A 94 8.31 -13.27 10.46
N PHE A 95 7.71 -12.25 9.86
CA PHE A 95 6.36 -11.79 10.18
C PHE A 95 5.30 -12.68 9.52
N PRO A 96 4.12 -12.86 10.13
CA PRO A 96 3.02 -13.57 9.49
C PRO A 96 2.45 -12.77 8.30
N ARG A 97 1.77 -13.47 7.38
CA ARG A 97 0.97 -12.87 6.30
C ARG A 97 -0.50 -13.17 6.56
N PRO A 98 -1.20 -12.30 7.33
CA PRO A 98 -2.53 -12.62 7.82
C PRO A 98 -3.51 -12.92 6.68
N MET A 99 -4.44 -13.84 6.92
CA MET A 99 -5.51 -14.24 6.01
C MET A 99 -5.08 -14.71 4.61
N THR A 100 -3.78 -14.96 4.38
CA THR A 100 -3.30 -15.47 3.09
C THR A 100 -3.38 -16.99 2.98
N ASP A 101 -3.54 -17.69 4.09
CA ASP A 101 -3.69 -19.15 4.23
C ASP A 101 -5.10 -19.65 3.92
N ARG A 102 -6.07 -18.74 3.81
CA ARG A 102 -7.50 -19.03 3.57
C ARG A 102 -8.01 -18.37 2.30
N PRO A 103 -9.13 -18.84 1.73
CA PRO A 103 -9.77 -18.17 0.61
C PRO A 103 -10.30 -16.79 0.98
N GLY A 104 -10.68 -16.01 -0.04
CA GLY A 104 -11.21 -14.66 0.10
C GLY A 104 -10.17 -13.57 -0.10
N LEU A 105 -10.66 -12.32 -0.18
CA LEU A 105 -9.89 -11.16 -0.57
C LEU A 105 -9.75 -10.12 0.55
N ASP A 106 -10.37 -10.35 1.71
CA ASP A 106 -10.26 -9.48 2.87
C ASP A 106 -8.85 -9.47 3.45
N PHE A 107 -8.50 -8.37 4.10
CA PHE A 107 -7.23 -8.15 4.77
C PHE A 107 -7.40 -8.11 6.29
N SER A 108 -6.29 -8.28 6.99
CA SER A 108 -6.15 -7.98 8.41
C SER A 108 -4.72 -7.52 8.68
N PHE A 109 -4.55 -6.44 9.42
CA PHE A 109 -3.23 -5.88 9.75
C PHE A 109 -3.03 -5.65 11.25
N SER A 110 -4.09 -5.69 12.07
CA SER A 110 -3.97 -5.49 13.53
C SER A 110 -3.05 -6.55 14.19
N GLY A 111 -3.11 -7.79 13.72
CA GLY A 111 -2.24 -8.87 14.18
C GLY A 111 -0.76 -8.62 13.90
N LEU A 112 -0.44 -7.98 12.76
CA LEU A 112 0.95 -7.60 12.43
C LEU A 112 1.51 -6.56 13.41
N LYS A 113 0.69 -5.58 13.82
CA LYS A 113 1.07 -4.60 14.85
C LYS A 113 1.41 -5.29 16.17
N THR A 114 0.56 -6.21 16.61
CA THR A 114 0.80 -6.97 17.85
C THR A 114 2.07 -7.81 17.75
N PHE A 115 2.27 -8.46 16.62
CA PHE A 115 3.49 -9.23 16.37
C PHE A 115 4.74 -8.32 16.40
N ALA A 116 4.68 -7.14 15.78
CA ALA A 116 5.74 -6.15 15.80
C ALA A 116 6.05 -5.69 17.24
N ALA A 117 5.03 -5.39 18.04
CA ALA A 117 5.20 -4.98 19.44
C ALA A 117 5.93 -6.05 20.25
N ASN A 118 5.56 -7.32 20.09
CA ASN A 118 6.23 -8.43 20.75
C ASN A 118 7.69 -8.59 20.28
N THR A 119 7.90 -8.54 18.96
CA THR A 119 9.24 -8.64 18.36
C THR A 119 10.16 -7.52 18.87
N ILE A 120 9.65 -6.27 18.95
CA ILE A 120 10.41 -5.12 19.45
C ILE A 120 10.73 -5.28 20.94
N ARG A 121 9.77 -5.73 21.75
CA ARG A 121 9.97 -5.97 23.18
C ARG A 121 11.00 -7.07 23.44
N ASP A 122 10.97 -8.13 22.64
CA ASP A 122 11.84 -9.29 22.80
C ASP A 122 13.23 -9.06 22.17
N ALA A 123 13.39 -8.03 21.35
CA ALA A 123 14.65 -7.62 20.76
C ALA A 123 15.49 -6.79 21.76
N ASP A 124 16.79 -7.07 21.81
CA ASP A 124 17.73 -6.23 22.58
C ASP A 124 18.04 -4.95 21.81
N LEU A 125 17.33 -3.87 22.18
CA LEU A 125 17.54 -2.54 21.63
C LEU A 125 18.52 -1.69 22.47
N SER A 126 19.17 -2.25 23.47
CA SER A 126 20.20 -1.58 24.28
C SER A 126 21.63 -1.81 23.75
N ALA A 127 21.80 -2.74 22.82
CA ALA A 127 23.07 -3.10 22.22
C ALA A 127 23.53 -2.10 21.14
N ASP A 128 24.82 -2.10 20.81
CA ASP A 128 25.44 -1.24 19.79
C ASP A 128 24.78 -1.38 18.38
N ASN A 129 24.04 -2.46 18.14
CA ASN A 129 23.35 -2.74 16.88
C ASN A 129 21.84 -2.40 16.90
N ALA A 130 21.37 -1.64 17.89
CA ALA A 130 19.93 -1.32 18.06
C ALA A 130 19.29 -0.73 16.80
N GLU A 131 19.98 0.18 16.11
CA GLU A 131 19.45 0.79 14.87
C GLU A 131 19.35 -0.22 13.73
N GLN A 132 20.30 -1.15 13.59
CA GLN A 132 20.21 -2.23 12.60
C GLN A 132 19.08 -3.22 12.94
N THR A 133 18.90 -3.51 14.21
CA THR A 133 17.80 -4.34 14.71
C THR A 133 16.45 -3.73 14.38
N LYS A 134 16.27 -2.42 14.63
CA LYS A 134 15.05 -1.70 14.23
C LYS A 134 14.83 -1.70 12.72
N ALA A 135 15.90 -1.53 11.93
CA ALA A 135 15.83 -1.58 10.48
C ALA A 135 15.39 -2.97 9.97
N ASN A 136 15.92 -4.03 10.55
CA ASN A 136 15.55 -5.41 10.21
C ASN A 136 14.09 -5.73 10.57
N ILE A 137 13.60 -5.22 11.70
CA ILE A 137 12.19 -5.35 12.10
C ILE A 137 11.29 -4.56 11.14
N ALA A 138 11.68 -3.32 10.80
CA ALA A 138 10.94 -2.48 9.84
C ALA A 138 10.87 -3.13 8.46
N TYR A 139 11.99 -3.72 7.98
CA TYR A 139 12.02 -4.47 6.73
C TYR A 139 11.05 -5.65 6.74
N ALA A 140 11.12 -6.51 7.75
CA ALA A 140 10.29 -7.71 7.85
C ALA A 140 8.80 -7.38 7.99
N PHE A 141 8.46 -6.31 8.72
CA PHE A 141 7.09 -5.79 8.80
C PHE A 141 6.60 -5.32 7.43
N GLN A 142 7.36 -4.43 6.77
CA GLN A 142 7.01 -3.90 5.45
C GLN A 142 6.85 -5.03 4.42
N GLU A 143 7.78 -5.97 4.40
CA GLU A 143 7.72 -7.14 3.52
C GLU A 143 6.43 -7.94 3.74
N ALA A 144 6.04 -8.18 5.00
CA ALA A 144 4.81 -8.92 5.31
C ALA A 144 3.54 -8.22 4.84
N VAL A 145 3.46 -6.89 4.99
CA VAL A 145 2.33 -6.09 4.48
C VAL A 145 2.29 -6.16 2.95
N VAL A 146 3.42 -5.92 2.30
CA VAL A 146 3.52 -5.88 0.84
C VAL A 146 3.21 -7.25 0.22
N ASP A 147 3.72 -8.34 0.81
CA ASP A 147 3.40 -9.71 0.39
C ASP A 147 1.90 -10.00 0.52
N THR A 148 1.29 -9.60 1.63
CA THR A 148 -0.15 -9.79 1.87
C THR A 148 -0.97 -9.09 0.79
N LEU A 149 -0.66 -7.82 0.50
CA LEU A 149 -1.31 -7.04 -0.55
C LEU A 149 -1.11 -7.70 -1.94
N ASN A 150 0.11 -8.13 -2.25
CA ASN A 150 0.46 -8.77 -3.51
C ASN A 150 -0.31 -10.09 -3.73
N ILE A 151 -0.36 -10.95 -2.71
CA ILE A 151 -1.10 -12.22 -2.75
C ILE A 151 -2.58 -11.96 -3.04
N LYS A 152 -3.20 -10.99 -2.35
CA LYS A 152 -4.61 -10.67 -2.51
C LYS A 152 -4.91 -10.02 -3.87
N CYS A 153 -4.06 -9.12 -4.37
CA CYS A 153 -4.16 -8.58 -5.73
C CYS A 153 -4.09 -9.68 -6.79
N LYS A 154 -3.15 -10.62 -6.64
CA LYS A 154 -3.03 -11.78 -7.55
C LYS A 154 -4.30 -12.63 -7.56
N ARG A 155 -4.90 -12.86 -6.38
CA ARG A 155 -6.17 -13.59 -6.27
C ARG A 155 -7.33 -12.83 -6.91
N ALA A 156 -7.45 -11.53 -6.65
CA ALA A 156 -8.50 -10.68 -7.23
C ALA A 156 -8.44 -10.68 -8.76
N LEU A 157 -7.24 -10.49 -9.34
CA LEU A 157 -7.04 -10.58 -10.79
C LEU A 157 -7.39 -11.96 -11.36
N LYS A 158 -7.11 -13.04 -10.61
CA LYS A 158 -7.48 -14.40 -11.03
C LYS A 158 -9.00 -14.63 -10.95
N GLN A 159 -9.62 -14.15 -9.87
CA GLN A 159 -11.06 -14.32 -9.62
C GLN A 159 -11.91 -13.54 -10.62
N THR A 160 -11.52 -12.31 -10.93
CA THR A 160 -12.25 -11.43 -11.86
C THR A 160 -11.93 -11.68 -13.34
N GLY A 161 -10.82 -12.37 -13.64
CA GLY A 161 -10.29 -12.49 -15.01
C GLY A 161 -9.73 -11.17 -15.56
N MET A 162 -9.72 -10.10 -14.77
CA MET A 162 -9.23 -8.79 -15.19
C MET A 162 -7.73 -8.77 -15.40
N LYS A 163 -7.31 -7.92 -16.35
CA LYS A 163 -5.92 -7.86 -16.81
C LYS A 163 -5.18 -6.61 -16.33
N ARG A 164 -5.87 -5.66 -15.72
CA ARG A 164 -5.32 -4.39 -15.27
C ARG A 164 -5.43 -4.28 -13.75
N LEU A 165 -4.38 -3.76 -13.15
CA LEU A 165 -4.33 -3.43 -11.72
C LEU A 165 -3.96 -1.96 -11.57
N VAL A 166 -4.77 -1.24 -10.84
CA VAL A 166 -4.53 0.16 -10.44
C VAL A 166 -4.24 0.17 -8.95
N ILE A 167 -3.26 0.96 -8.51
CA ILE A 167 -2.95 1.13 -7.09
C ILE A 167 -3.08 2.61 -6.76
N ALA A 168 -3.91 2.93 -5.78
CA ALA A 168 -4.18 4.30 -5.36
C ALA A 168 -4.14 4.45 -3.83
N GLY A 169 -4.01 5.69 -3.35
CA GLY A 169 -3.88 6.04 -1.94
C GLY A 169 -2.42 6.23 -1.50
N GLY A 170 -2.22 6.78 -0.29
CA GLY A 170 -0.90 7.20 0.19
C GLY A 170 0.13 6.07 0.29
N VAL A 171 -0.28 4.85 0.65
CA VAL A 171 0.62 3.69 0.73
C VAL A 171 1.11 3.25 -0.65
N SER A 172 0.44 3.64 -1.74
CA SER A 172 0.91 3.38 -3.11
C SER A 172 2.26 4.05 -3.43
N ALA A 173 2.71 5.00 -2.61
CA ALA A 173 4.05 5.61 -2.72
C ALA A 173 5.18 4.67 -2.25
N ASN A 174 4.86 3.60 -1.53
CA ASN A 174 5.85 2.65 -1.02
C ASN A 174 6.59 1.96 -2.18
N THR A 175 7.91 2.08 -2.19
CA THR A 175 8.78 1.58 -3.28
C THR A 175 8.75 0.06 -3.38
N MET A 176 8.84 -0.66 -2.26
CA MET A 176 8.76 -2.12 -2.23
C MET A 176 7.42 -2.63 -2.79
N LEU A 177 6.31 -1.99 -2.42
CA LEU A 177 4.98 -2.32 -2.96
C LEU A 177 4.96 -2.15 -4.48
N ARG A 178 5.46 -1.02 -4.99
CA ARG A 178 5.51 -0.73 -6.43
C ARG A 178 6.34 -1.76 -7.20
N GLU A 179 7.51 -2.09 -6.68
CA GLU A 179 8.41 -3.06 -7.30
C GLU A 179 7.80 -4.46 -7.33
N GLN A 180 7.25 -4.92 -6.21
CA GLN A 180 6.59 -6.23 -6.17
C GLN A 180 5.38 -6.31 -7.10
N MET A 181 4.57 -5.25 -7.18
CA MET A 181 3.43 -5.22 -8.10
C MET A 181 3.88 -5.18 -9.57
N LYS A 182 4.94 -4.44 -9.90
CA LYS A 182 5.56 -4.48 -11.24
C LYS A 182 6.03 -5.89 -11.60
N ASN A 183 6.70 -6.57 -10.66
CA ASN A 183 7.18 -7.93 -10.86
C ASN A 183 6.02 -8.93 -11.03
N LEU A 184 4.94 -8.78 -10.23
CA LEU A 184 3.73 -9.57 -10.39
C LEU A 184 3.16 -9.47 -11.81
N MET A 185 3.13 -8.28 -12.36
CA MET A 185 2.60 -8.04 -13.70
C MET A 185 3.59 -8.45 -14.81
N ALA A 186 4.89 -8.25 -14.60
CA ALA A 186 5.93 -8.67 -15.54
C ALA A 186 6.02 -10.21 -15.68
N ALA A 187 5.90 -10.94 -14.59
CA ALA A 187 5.87 -12.41 -14.59
C ALA A 187 4.68 -12.97 -15.41
N LYS A 188 3.58 -12.21 -15.50
CA LYS A 188 2.42 -12.54 -16.33
C LYS A 188 2.58 -12.12 -17.81
N ARG A 189 3.56 -11.28 -18.17
CA ARG A 189 3.83 -10.89 -19.58
C ARG A 189 4.23 -12.04 -20.49
N ARG A 190 4.61 -13.20 -19.97
CA ARG A 190 4.71 -14.43 -20.77
C ARG A 190 3.36 -14.89 -21.35
N PHE A 191 2.25 -14.28 -20.90
CA PHE A 191 0.90 -14.47 -21.42
C PHE A 191 0.25 -13.10 -21.63
N SER A 192 0.66 -12.35 -22.68
CA SER A 192 0.05 -11.12 -23.23
C SER A 192 -0.84 -10.30 -22.25
N TRP A 193 -0.23 -9.51 -21.34
CA TRP A 193 -0.95 -8.65 -20.41
C TRP A 193 -0.37 -7.24 -20.36
N PRO A 194 -1.16 -6.19 -20.56
CA PRO A 194 -0.71 -4.81 -20.50
C PRO A 194 -1.07 -4.10 -19.17
N HIS A 195 -0.24 -3.15 -18.82
CA HIS A 195 -0.38 -1.94 -18.00
C HIS A 195 -0.74 -2.05 -16.51
N ILE A 196 0.21 -1.54 -15.68
CA ILE A 196 -0.04 -1.04 -14.32
C ILE A 196 -0.08 0.48 -14.41
N ALA A 197 -1.19 1.09 -14.00
CA ALA A 197 -1.20 2.48 -13.59
C ALA A 197 -0.98 2.51 -12.06
N ILE A 198 0.15 3.05 -11.63
CA ILE A 198 0.48 3.24 -10.21
C ILE A 198 0.39 4.73 -9.95
N ASN A 199 -0.63 5.15 -9.22
CA ASN A 199 -0.80 6.53 -8.83
C ASN A 199 -0.59 6.73 -7.34
N ALA A 200 0.47 7.46 -7.02
CA ALA A 200 0.64 8.10 -5.73
C ALA A 200 0.11 9.54 -5.85
N VAL A 201 -1.18 9.72 -5.92
CA VAL A 201 -1.75 11.06 -5.82
C VAL A 201 -2.02 11.37 -4.35
N MET A 202 -1.33 12.38 -3.90
CA MET A 202 -1.42 13.22 -2.72
C MET A 202 -0.27 13.05 -1.72
N GLY A 203 0.74 13.88 -1.91
CA GLY A 203 1.80 14.16 -0.94
C GLY A 203 2.90 15.05 -1.47
N ASN A 204 3.31 14.89 -2.73
CA ASN A 204 4.52 15.56 -3.21
C ASN A 204 4.30 16.73 -4.20
N ASN A 205 3.08 16.96 -4.72
CA ASN A 205 2.87 18.03 -5.71
C ASN A 205 2.53 19.41 -5.12
N MET A 206 2.16 19.52 -3.84
CA MET A 206 1.97 20.85 -3.24
C MET A 206 3.28 21.56 -2.86
N ALA A 207 4.36 20.81 -2.61
CA ALA A 207 5.65 21.43 -2.24
C ALA A 207 6.44 21.90 -3.46
N SER A 208 6.28 21.31 -4.64
CA SER A 208 7.03 21.69 -5.84
C SER A 208 6.37 22.85 -6.61
N GLN A 209 5.06 23.01 -6.54
CA GLN A 209 4.38 24.15 -7.17
C GLN A 209 4.51 25.46 -6.38
N LYS A 210 4.65 25.40 -5.04
CA LYS A 210 4.95 26.62 -4.25
C LYS A 210 6.33 27.21 -4.53
N LYS A 211 7.32 26.43 -4.99
CA LYS A 211 8.65 26.95 -5.35
C LYS A 211 8.70 27.59 -6.75
N LYS A 212 7.77 27.34 -7.65
CA LYS A 212 7.75 27.95 -9.00
C LYS A 212 7.00 29.29 -9.08
N ASN A 213 6.18 29.62 -8.09
CA ASN A 213 5.38 30.87 -8.10
C ASN A 213 5.95 31.97 -7.20
N ILE A 214 7.13 31.80 -6.59
CA ILE A 214 7.80 32.85 -5.78
C ILE A 214 8.91 33.55 -6.57
N ASN A 215 9.23 33.09 -7.79
CA ASN A 215 10.27 33.69 -8.64
C ASN A 215 9.70 34.19 -10.00
N LYS A 216 8.53 34.83 -9.96
CA LYS A 216 8.09 35.71 -11.05
C LYS A 216 7.56 37.03 -10.47
#